data_61a4f1581401a4333ddf87f7589be187
#
_entry.id   61a4f1581401a4333ddf87f7589be187
#
_cell.length_a   1.000
_cell.length_b   1.000
_cell.length_c   1.000
_cell.angle_alpha   90.00
_cell.angle_beta   90.00
_cell.angle_gamma   90.00
#
_symmetry.space_group_name_H-M   'P 1'
#
loop_
_entity.id
_entity.type
_entity.pdbx_description
1 polymer ?
#
loop_
_entity_poly.entity_id
_entity_poly.type
_entity_poly.pdbx_seq_one_letter_code
_entity_poly.pdbx_strand_id
1 'polypeptide(L)' 'MQRRELAHRSGDGLEVSLLWDPRDDSLSVRVKDTREGARFDIPVVDAKPLEVFEHPFAYLARYDAALLAA' A
#
# COMPACT_ATOMS: atom_id res chain seq x y z
N MET A 1 -6.46 17.29 -6.25
CA MET A 1 -7.21 16.66 -5.18
C MET A 1 -6.37 15.61 -4.50
N GLN A 2 -6.52 15.51 -3.19
CA GLN A 2 -5.74 14.55 -2.41
C GLN A 2 -6.40 13.19 -2.41
N ARG A 3 -5.57 12.16 -2.22
CA ARG A 3 -6.07 10.81 -2.03
C ARG A 3 -6.91 10.73 -0.76
N ARG A 4 -7.93 9.88 -0.78
CA ARG A 4 -8.78 9.64 0.38
C ARG A 4 -8.39 8.33 1.04
N GLU A 5 -8.31 8.35 2.35
CA GLU A 5 -8.09 7.14 3.13
C GLU A 5 -9.42 6.42 3.32
N LEU A 6 -9.52 5.23 2.76
CA LEU A 6 -10.72 4.41 2.84
C LEU A 6 -10.70 3.46 4.03
N ALA A 7 -9.51 3.04 4.45
CA ALA A 7 -9.32 2.16 5.59
C ALA A 7 -7.94 2.38 6.17
N HIS A 8 -7.80 2.11 7.46
CA HIS A 8 -6.52 2.25 8.16
C HIS A 8 -6.45 1.23 9.28
N ARG A 9 -5.26 0.67 9.48
CA ARG A 9 -4.98 -0.14 10.66
C ARG A 9 -3.56 0.13 11.12
N SER A 10 -3.29 -0.11 12.40
CA SER A 10 -1.96 0.07 12.97
C SER A 10 -1.70 -1.03 13.99
N GLY A 11 -0.41 -1.34 14.17
CA GLY A 11 0.05 -2.34 15.11
C GLY A 11 1.46 -2.77 14.78
N ASP A 12 2.18 -3.28 15.76
CA ASP A 12 3.53 -3.82 15.60
C ASP A 12 4.52 -2.84 14.94
N GLY A 13 4.32 -1.54 15.18
CA GLY A 13 5.17 -0.50 14.62
C GLY A 13 4.89 -0.18 13.16
N LEU A 14 3.73 -0.58 12.65
CA LEU A 14 3.32 -0.32 11.28
C LEU A 14 1.98 0.39 11.22
N GLU A 15 1.84 1.26 10.24
CA GLU A 15 0.56 1.87 9.87
C GLU A 15 0.28 1.51 8.42
N VAL A 16 -0.90 0.95 8.16
CA VAL A 16 -1.31 0.53 6.83
C VAL A 16 -2.59 1.25 6.46
N SER A 17 -2.59 1.91 5.31
CA SER A 17 -3.73 2.69 4.83
C SER A 17 -4.09 2.28 3.42
N LEU A 18 -5.40 2.12 3.17
CA LEU A 18 -5.93 1.93 1.83
C LEU A 18 -6.36 3.30 1.31
N LEU A 19 -5.78 3.73 0.21
CA LEU A 19 -5.97 5.05 -0.34
C LEU A 19 -6.63 4.98 -1.72
N TRP A 20 -7.51 5.93 -1.98
CA TRP A 20 -8.19 6.11 -3.26
C TRP A 20 -7.87 7.49 -3.82
N ASP A 21 -7.46 7.54 -5.08
CA ASP A 21 -7.20 8.80 -5.79
C ASP A 21 -8.38 9.08 -6.72
N PRO A 22 -9.16 10.15 -6.46
CA PRO A 22 -10.31 10.46 -7.29
C PRO A 22 -9.98 10.95 -8.69
N ARG A 23 -8.72 11.35 -8.94
CA ARG A 23 -8.33 11.86 -10.26
C ARG A 23 -8.32 10.78 -11.32
N ASP A 24 -7.93 9.58 -10.96
CA ASP A 24 -7.81 8.45 -11.90
C ASP A 24 -8.48 7.18 -11.39
N ASP A 25 -9.22 7.29 -10.28
CA ASP A 25 -9.92 6.17 -9.66
C ASP A 25 -8.97 5.03 -9.28
N SER A 26 -7.73 5.34 -8.95
CA SER A 26 -6.74 4.35 -8.59
C SER A 26 -6.75 4.08 -7.09
N LEU A 27 -6.37 2.86 -6.73
CA LEU A 27 -6.22 2.43 -5.35
C LEU A 27 -4.76 2.10 -5.07
N SER A 28 -4.34 2.40 -3.86
CA SER A 28 -2.99 2.06 -3.39
C SER A 28 -3.04 1.74 -1.90
N VAL A 29 -2.04 1.01 -1.44
CA VAL A 29 -1.87 0.71 -0.02
C VAL A 29 -0.55 1.34 0.42
N ARG A 30 -0.63 2.18 1.43
CA ARG A 30 0.55 2.82 2.03
C ARG A 30 0.91 2.07 3.30
N VAL A 31 2.16 1.66 3.40
CA VAL A 31 2.72 1.07 4.61
C VAL A 31 3.76 2.02 5.16
N LYS A 32 3.60 2.40 6.42
CA LYS A 32 4.54 3.27 7.10
C LYS A 32 5.12 2.54 8.31
N ASP A 33 6.45 2.44 8.36
CA ASP A 33 7.15 1.92 9.52
C ASP A 33 7.38 3.07 10.49
N THR A 34 6.71 3.03 11.64
CA THR A 34 6.79 4.11 12.62
C THR A 34 8.08 4.08 13.41
N ARG A 35 8.83 2.99 13.38
CA ARG A 35 10.12 2.87 14.10
C ARG A 35 11.25 3.47 13.29
N GLU A 36 11.30 3.20 12.00
CA GLU A 36 12.39 3.63 11.14
C GLU A 36 12.00 4.80 10.24
N GLY A 37 10.72 5.12 10.16
CA GLY A 37 10.23 6.19 9.31
C GLY A 37 10.14 5.81 7.83
N ALA A 38 10.38 4.55 7.49
CA ALA A 38 10.25 4.09 6.12
C ALA A 38 8.79 4.07 5.67
N ARG A 39 8.55 4.35 4.40
CA ARG A 39 7.22 4.38 3.82
C ARG A 39 7.23 3.75 2.44
N PHE A 40 6.22 2.92 2.17
CA PHE A 40 6.05 2.25 0.90
C PHE A 40 4.64 2.47 0.40
N ASP A 41 4.49 2.78 -0.88
CA ASP A 41 3.20 2.88 -1.54
C ASP A 41 3.09 1.73 -2.55
N ILE A 42 2.09 0.88 -2.39
CA ILE A 42 1.89 -0.30 -3.23
C ILE A 42 0.66 -0.06 -4.10
N PRO A 43 0.82 0.06 -5.43
CA PRO A 43 -0.35 0.20 -6.29
C PRO A 43 -1.18 -1.08 -6.30
N VAL A 44 -2.50 -0.94 -6.28
CA VAL A 44 -3.41 -2.08 -6.36
C VAL A 44 -3.70 -2.32 -7.85
N VAL A 45 -3.02 -3.31 -8.42
CA VAL A 45 -3.14 -3.69 -9.83
C VAL A 45 -3.34 -5.19 -9.90
N ASP A 46 -4.42 -5.61 -10.54
CA ASP A 46 -4.75 -7.03 -10.72
C ASP A 46 -4.86 -7.79 -9.40
N ALA A 47 -5.32 -7.11 -8.35
CA ALA A 47 -5.48 -7.70 -7.03
C ALA A 47 -6.69 -7.08 -6.34
N LYS A 48 -7.23 -7.79 -5.36
CA LYS A 48 -8.30 -7.25 -4.54
C LYS A 48 -7.72 -6.25 -3.53
N PRO A 49 -8.29 -5.05 -3.44
CA PRO A 49 -7.73 -4.03 -2.55
C PRO A 49 -7.58 -4.47 -1.09
N LEU A 50 -8.56 -5.21 -0.57
CA LEU A 50 -8.50 -5.68 0.82
C LEU A 50 -7.39 -6.71 1.03
N GLU A 51 -7.09 -7.55 0.04
CA GLU A 51 -5.97 -8.48 0.13
C GLU A 51 -4.65 -7.74 0.25
N VAL A 52 -4.45 -6.72 -0.57
CA VAL A 52 -3.23 -5.90 -0.49
C VAL A 52 -3.15 -5.20 0.87
N PHE A 53 -4.29 -4.70 1.35
CA PHE A 53 -4.37 -4.03 2.64
C PHE A 53 -4.05 -4.96 3.80
N GLU A 54 -4.51 -6.22 3.75
CA GLU A 54 -4.27 -7.20 4.82
C GLU A 54 -2.88 -7.84 4.74
N HIS A 55 -2.32 -7.98 3.53
CA HIS A 55 -1.05 -8.66 3.31
C HIS A 55 -0.11 -7.80 2.45
N PRO A 56 0.20 -6.58 2.87
CA PRO A 56 0.96 -5.64 2.03
C PRO A 56 2.37 -6.13 1.71
N PHE A 57 3.02 -6.83 2.63
CA PHE A 57 4.39 -7.27 2.42
C PHE A 57 4.50 -8.34 1.34
N ALA A 58 3.48 -9.17 1.16
CA ALA A 58 3.46 -10.14 0.07
C ALA A 58 3.45 -9.44 -1.30
N TYR A 59 2.68 -8.37 -1.41
CA TYR A 59 2.58 -7.60 -2.64
C TYR A 59 3.79 -6.70 -2.85
N LEU A 60 4.36 -6.16 -1.77
CA LEU A 60 5.58 -5.36 -1.85
C LEU A 60 6.74 -6.19 -2.40
N ALA A 61 6.90 -7.43 -1.93
CA ALA A 61 7.93 -8.33 -2.42
C ALA A 61 7.79 -8.61 -3.92
N ARG A 62 6.55 -8.80 -4.38
CA ARG A 62 6.26 -9.01 -5.80
C ARG A 62 6.59 -7.77 -6.64
N TYR A 63 6.26 -6.60 -6.12
CA TYR A 63 6.54 -5.33 -6.77
C TYR A 63 8.04 -5.09 -6.90
N ASP A 64 8.78 -5.31 -5.82
CA ASP A 64 10.24 -5.17 -5.82
C ASP A 64 10.90 -6.17 -6.77
N ALA A 65 10.41 -7.41 -6.81
CA ALA A 65 10.93 -8.41 -7.74
C ALA A 65 10.70 -7.99 -9.20
N ALA A 66 9.55 -7.41 -9.50
CA ALA A 66 9.25 -6.91 -10.84
C ALA A 66 10.18 -5.76 -11.22
N LEU A 67 10.46 -4.85 -10.31
CA LEU A 67 11.38 -3.75 -10.54
C LEU A 67 12.80 -4.25 -10.79
N LEU A 68 13.25 -5.24 -10.04
CA LEU A 68 14.58 -5.81 -10.19
C LEU A 68 14.71 -6.63 -11.49
N ALA A 69 13.62 -7.22 -11.94
CA ALA A 69 13.60 -7.99 -13.17
C ALA A 69 13.53 -7.11 -14.43
N ALA A 70 13.09 -5.88 -14.26
CA ALA A 70 13.02 -4.95 -15.38
C ALA A 70 14.37 -4.31 -15.62
#